data_c1a4402cf160a3e8d6d1e34c7e6a1859
#
_entry.id   c1a4402cf160a3e8d6d1e34c7e6a1859
#
_cell.length_a   1.000
_cell.length_b   1.000
_cell.length_c   1.000
_cell.angle_alpha   90.00
_cell.angle_beta   90.00
_cell.angle_gamma   90.00
#
_symmetry.space_group_name_H-M   'P 1'
#
loop_
_entity.id
_entity.type
_entity.pdbx_description
1 polymer ?
#
loop_
_entity_poly.entity_id
_entity_poly.type
_entity_poly.pdbx_seq_one_letter_code
_entity_poly.pdbx_strand_id
1 'polypeptide(L)'
;METSIIVSGFGGQGALFAGQLLAYAAMDSGRNVTWIPSYGPEMRGGTAHCTVIISNDLIGTPIVDRPDVAIVLNGPSFTKYDPLVIPGGLLVVNSSIVDQTSERTDIDIVTVPANEIAE
;
A
#
# COMPACT_ATOMS: atom_id res chain seq x y z
N MET A 1 10.41 -16.32 0.51
CA MET A 1 9.94 -15.21 1.34
C MET A 1 9.01 -14.32 0.53
N GLU A 2 7.89 -14.01 1.10
CA GLU A 2 6.82 -13.24 0.44
C GLU A 2 6.67 -11.88 1.11
N THR A 3 6.57 -10.82 0.32
CA THR A 3 6.31 -9.48 0.83
C THR A 3 5.01 -8.97 0.23
N SER A 4 4.07 -8.59 1.08
CA SER A 4 2.79 -8.05 0.66
C SER A 4 2.75 -6.54 0.89
N ILE A 5 2.30 -5.81 -0.13
CA ILE A 5 2.25 -4.35 -0.13
C ILE A 5 0.84 -3.93 -0.52
N ILE A 6 0.21 -3.09 0.29
CA ILE A 6 -1.07 -2.47 -0.06
C ILE A 6 -0.84 -0.98 -0.30
N VAL A 7 -1.32 -0.48 -1.44
CA VAL A 7 -1.32 0.95 -1.76
C VAL A 7 -2.76 1.39 -1.82
N SER A 8 -3.14 2.38 -1.02
CA SER A 8 -4.53 2.82 -0.90
C SER A 8 -4.65 4.34 -0.86
N GLY A 9 -5.61 4.87 -1.60
CA GLY A 9 -5.90 6.30 -1.66
C GLY A 9 -7.19 6.57 -2.39
N PHE A 10 -7.46 7.85 -2.70
CA PHE A 10 -8.56 8.19 -3.59
C PHE A 10 -8.22 7.75 -5.03
N GLY A 11 -9.25 7.43 -5.82
CA GLY A 11 -9.04 6.94 -7.18
C GLY A 11 -8.16 7.84 -8.04
N GLY A 12 -8.22 9.15 -7.84
CA GLY A 12 -7.42 10.11 -8.60
C GLY A 12 -6.00 10.31 -8.09
N GLN A 13 -5.58 9.60 -7.05
CA GLN A 13 -4.25 9.78 -6.45
C GLN A 13 -3.19 8.85 -7.01
N GLY A 14 -3.55 8.02 -7.97
CA GLY A 14 -2.59 7.14 -8.63
C GLY A 14 -2.20 5.92 -7.80
N ALA A 15 -3.01 5.51 -6.82
CA ALA A 15 -2.71 4.34 -6.00
C ALA A 15 -2.53 3.07 -6.84
N LEU A 16 -3.41 2.88 -7.82
CA LEU A 16 -3.31 1.71 -8.71
C LEU A 16 -2.07 1.78 -9.59
N PHE A 17 -1.72 2.96 -10.07
CA PHE A 17 -0.53 3.17 -10.90
C PHE A 17 0.75 2.92 -10.09
N ALA A 18 0.80 3.40 -8.85
CA ALA A 18 1.95 3.18 -7.99
C ALA A 18 2.16 1.69 -7.73
N GLY A 19 1.08 0.95 -7.47
CA GLY A 19 1.15 -0.49 -7.28
C GLY A 19 1.63 -1.20 -8.55
N GLN A 20 1.18 -0.77 -9.70
CA GLN A 20 1.60 -1.33 -10.99
C GLN A 20 3.10 -1.10 -11.25
N LEU A 21 3.61 0.08 -10.91
CA LEU A 21 5.05 0.37 -11.04
C LEU A 21 5.88 -0.52 -10.13
N LEU A 22 5.43 -0.74 -8.90
CA LEU A 22 6.09 -1.66 -7.98
C LEU A 22 6.12 -3.08 -8.53
N ALA A 23 5.00 -3.51 -9.12
CA ALA A 23 4.90 -4.84 -9.71
C ALA A 23 5.89 -5.01 -10.87
N TYR A 24 5.96 -4.03 -11.77
CA TYR A 24 6.90 -4.08 -12.89
C TYR A 24 8.35 -4.09 -12.41
N ALA A 25 8.69 -3.27 -11.43
CA ALA A 25 10.05 -3.23 -10.90
C ALA A 25 10.46 -4.58 -10.29
N ALA A 26 9.55 -5.22 -9.58
CA ALA A 26 9.83 -6.53 -9.00
C ALA A 26 9.96 -7.61 -10.06
N MET A 27 9.14 -7.57 -11.11
CA MET A 27 9.25 -8.50 -12.24
C MET A 27 10.57 -8.35 -12.96
N ASP A 28 11.03 -7.12 -13.18
CA ASP A 28 12.32 -6.85 -13.81
C ASP A 28 13.49 -7.41 -12.99
N SER A 29 13.33 -7.52 -11.66
CA SER A 29 14.34 -8.13 -10.81
C SER A 29 14.28 -9.66 -10.76
N GLY A 30 13.39 -10.27 -11.54
CA GLY A 30 13.27 -11.73 -11.63
C GLY A 30 12.42 -12.38 -10.57
N ARG A 31 11.62 -11.61 -9.87
CA ARG A 31 10.74 -12.12 -8.81
C ARG A 31 9.34 -12.44 -9.33
N ASN A 32 8.66 -13.34 -8.63
CA ASN A 32 7.25 -13.60 -8.88
C ASN A 32 6.42 -12.48 -8.26
N VAL A 33 5.44 -11.96 -9.02
CA VAL A 33 4.64 -10.83 -8.59
C VAL A 33 3.18 -11.08 -8.92
N THR A 34 2.31 -10.75 -7.96
CA THR A 34 0.87 -10.67 -8.18
C THR A 34 0.42 -9.25 -7.89
N TRP A 35 -0.34 -8.65 -8.80
CA TRP A 35 -0.92 -7.32 -8.64
C TRP A 35 -2.43 -7.41 -8.76
N ILE A 36 -3.15 -7.00 -7.71
CA ILE A 36 -4.60 -7.10 -7.63
C ILE A 36 -5.18 -5.72 -7.34
N PRO A 37 -5.77 -5.06 -8.34
CA PRO A 37 -6.46 -3.80 -8.09
C PRO A 37 -7.84 -4.05 -7.49
N SER A 38 -8.28 -3.13 -6.64
CA SER A 38 -9.61 -3.17 -6.05
C SER A 38 -10.23 -1.77 -6.13
N TYR A 39 -11.31 -1.67 -6.88
CA TYR A 39 -12.11 -0.46 -6.97
C TYR A 39 -13.53 -0.86 -7.37
N GLY A 40 -14.51 -0.03 -7.00
CA GLY A 40 -15.88 -0.36 -7.33
C GLY A 40 -16.86 0.50 -6.55
N PRO A 41 -18.15 0.34 -6.82
CA PRO A 41 -19.18 1.16 -6.16
C PRO A 41 -19.26 0.93 -4.65
N GLU A 42 -18.80 -0.20 -4.15
CA GLU A 42 -18.74 -0.47 -2.72
C GLU A 42 -17.59 0.25 -2.04
N MET A 43 -16.66 0.84 -2.79
CA MET A 43 -15.55 1.62 -2.25
C MET A 43 -16.03 3.03 -1.91
N ARG A 44 -16.61 3.17 -0.73
CA ARG A 44 -17.17 4.44 -0.28
C ARG A 44 -16.09 5.50 -0.15
N GLY A 45 -16.45 6.75 -0.42
CA GLY A 45 -15.53 7.87 -0.37
C GLY A 45 -14.57 7.93 -1.55
N GLY A 46 -14.78 7.09 -2.57
CA GLY A 46 -13.93 7.09 -3.75
C GLY A 46 -12.56 6.48 -3.53
N THR A 47 -12.36 5.74 -2.44
CA THR A 47 -11.07 5.08 -2.18
C THR A 47 -10.87 3.91 -3.12
N ALA A 48 -9.62 3.73 -3.54
CA ALA A 48 -9.19 2.59 -4.34
C ALA A 48 -7.91 2.05 -3.73
N HIS A 49 -7.70 0.75 -3.86
CA HIS A 49 -6.45 0.17 -3.39
C HIS A 49 -5.99 -0.95 -4.32
N CYS A 50 -4.72 -1.28 -4.24
CA CYS A 50 -4.19 -2.46 -4.90
C CYS A 50 -3.28 -3.21 -3.94
N THR A 51 -3.18 -4.51 -4.17
CA THR A 51 -2.30 -5.39 -3.42
C THR A 51 -1.21 -5.88 -4.36
N VAL A 52 0.04 -5.76 -3.95
CA VAL A 52 1.20 -6.27 -4.68
C VAL A 52 1.88 -7.31 -3.79
N ILE A 53 2.01 -8.52 -4.29
CA ILE A 53 2.70 -9.60 -3.58
C ILE A 53 3.95 -9.95 -4.36
N ILE A 54 5.09 -9.86 -3.71
CA ILE A 54 6.41 -10.10 -4.31
C ILE A 54 7.03 -11.30 -3.59
N SER A 55 7.50 -12.29 -4.36
CA SER A 55 8.09 -13.49 -3.79
C SER A 55 9.18 -14.03 -4.68
N ASN A 56 10.16 -14.71 -4.08
CA ASN A 56 11.17 -15.47 -4.81
C ASN A 56 10.61 -16.85 -5.22
N ASP A 57 9.52 -17.27 -4.61
CA ASP A 57 8.86 -18.55 -4.88
C ASP A 57 7.50 -18.32 -5.53
N LEU A 58 6.83 -19.40 -5.91
CA LEU A 58 5.47 -19.29 -6.45
C LEU A 58 4.52 -18.75 -5.37
N ILE A 59 3.66 -17.82 -5.80
CA ILE A 59 2.69 -17.20 -4.91
C ILE A 59 1.43 -18.08 -4.90
N GLY A 60 1.13 -18.65 -3.73
CA GLY A 60 0.02 -19.57 -3.59
C GLY A 60 -1.34 -18.88 -3.44
N THR A 61 -1.43 -17.91 -2.54
CA THR A 61 -2.70 -17.25 -2.21
C THR A 61 -2.55 -15.74 -2.28
N PRO A 62 -3.31 -15.08 -3.17
CA PRO A 62 -3.19 -13.63 -3.33
C PRO A 62 -4.03 -12.81 -2.34
N ILE A 63 -4.55 -13.41 -1.29
CA ILE A 63 -5.35 -12.72 -0.28
C ILE A 63 -4.43 -12.23 0.84
N VAL A 64 -4.51 -10.93 1.13
CA VAL A 64 -3.70 -10.30 2.16
C VAL A 64 -4.62 -9.64 3.18
N ASP A 65 -4.68 -10.19 4.38
CA ASP A 65 -5.45 -9.61 5.49
C ASP A 65 -4.62 -8.58 6.25
N ARG A 66 -3.33 -8.87 6.43
CA ARG A 66 -2.41 -8.00 7.15
C ARG A 66 -1.15 -7.82 6.32
N PRO A 67 -0.92 -6.63 5.74
CA PRO A 67 0.23 -6.43 4.86
C PRO A 67 1.54 -6.25 5.62
N ASP A 68 2.64 -6.60 4.97
CA ASP A 68 3.99 -6.25 5.45
C ASP A 68 4.25 -4.75 5.30
N VAL A 69 3.71 -4.15 4.23
CA VAL A 69 3.87 -2.74 3.92
C VAL A 69 2.52 -2.16 3.51
N ALA A 70 2.16 -1.02 4.07
CA ALA A 70 1.00 -0.27 3.62
C ALA A 70 1.45 1.13 3.22
N ILE A 71 1.04 1.55 2.02
CA ILE A 71 1.27 2.91 1.53
C ILE A 71 -0.08 3.60 1.49
N VAL A 72 -0.28 4.56 2.40
CA VAL A 72 -1.57 5.22 2.57
C VAL A 72 -1.48 6.67 2.09
N LEU A 73 -2.34 7.00 1.13
CA LEU A 73 -2.30 8.28 0.44
C LEU A 73 -3.37 9.26 0.92
N ASN A 74 -4.29 8.82 1.77
CA ASN A 74 -5.33 9.68 2.34
C ASN A 74 -5.72 9.23 3.74
N GLY A 75 -6.54 10.05 4.43
CA GLY A 75 -6.96 9.77 5.79
C GLY A 75 -7.75 8.47 5.97
N PRO A 76 -8.78 8.20 5.15
CA PRO A 76 -9.51 6.94 5.26
C PRO A 76 -8.64 5.71 5.10
N SER A 77 -7.65 5.77 4.21
CA SER A 77 -6.70 4.66 4.03
C SER A 77 -5.82 4.48 5.25
N PHE A 78 -5.36 5.58 5.84
CA PHE A 78 -4.59 5.54 7.08
C PHE A 78 -5.38 4.84 8.18
N THR A 79 -6.62 5.26 8.39
CA THR A 79 -7.48 4.70 9.44
C THR A 79 -7.71 3.21 9.25
N LYS A 80 -7.86 2.77 8.00
CA LYS A 80 -8.12 1.36 7.69
C LYS A 80 -6.86 0.49 7.87
N TYR A 81 -5.72 0.94 7.38
CA TYR A 81 -4.54 0.07 7.25
C TYR A 81 -3.51 0.21 8.37
N ASP A 82 -3.49 1.33 9.09
CA ASP A 82 -2.58 1.48 10.23
C ASP A 82 -2.66 0.30 11.21
N PRO A 83 -3.86 -0.15 11.63
CA PRO A 83 -3.93 -1.28 12.56
C PRO A 83 -3.64 -2.63 11.91
N LEU A 84 -3.63 -2.72 10.59
CA LEU A 84 -3.49 -4.00 9.89
C LEU A 84 -2.05 -4.36 9.56
N VAL A 85 -1.13 -3.40 9.51
CA VAL A 85 0.29 -3.68 9.21
C VAL A 85 0.84 -4.63 10.28
N ILE A 86 1.53 -5.68 9.84
CA ILE A 86 2.07 -6.67 10.78
C ILE A 86 3.15 -6.06 11.69
N PRO A 87 3.33 -6.58 12.90
CA PRO A 87 4.44 -6.14 13.74
C PRO A 87 5.77 -6.33 12.99
N GLY A 88 6.61 -5.30 13.03
CA GLY A 88 7.86 -5.28 12.28
C GLY A 88 7.70 -4.82 10.83
N GLY A 89 6.49 -4.49 10.41
CA GLY A 89 6.23 -4.00 9.05
C GLY A 89 6.49 -2.51 8.88
N LEU A 90 6.04 -1.96 7.76
CA LEU A 90 6.28 -0.58 7.37
C LEU A 90 4.97 0.11 6.97
N LEU A 91 4.75 1.30 7.48
CA LEU A 91 3.65 2.16 7.07
C LEU A 91 4.23 3.43 6.41
N VAL A 92 3.91 3.66 5.14
CA VAL A 92 4.30 4.87 4.41
C VAL A 92 3.09 5.78 4.30
N VAL A 93 3.22 7.02 4.75
CA VAL A 93 2.12 7.96 4.86
C VAL A 93 2.39 9.18 3.99
N ASN A 94 1.40 9.56 3.15
CA ASN A 94 1.46 10.81 2.40
C ASN A 94 1.14 11.99 3.33
N SER A 95 2.17 12.63 3.85
CA SER A 95 2.03 13.71 4.82
C SER A 95 1.48 15.01 4.22
N SER A 96 1.40 15.11 2.90
CA SER A 96 0.75 16.27 2.25
C SER A 96 -0.76 16.30 2.51
N ILE A 97 -1.37 15.13 2.73
CA ILE A 97 -2.83 15.01 2.89
C ILE A 97 -3.20 14.42 4.24
N VAL A 98 -2.45 13.42 4.70
CA VAL A 98 -2.74 12.72 5.96
C VAL A 98 -2.11 13.48 7.12
N ASP A 99 -2.93 13.94 8.04
CA ASP A 99 -2.47 14.65 9.24
C ASP A 99 -2.57 13.79 10.50
N GLN A 100 -3.06 12.56 10.36
CA GLN A 100 -3.10 11.61 11.47
C GLN A 100 -1.70 11.10 11.79
N THR A 101 -1.51 10.71 13.04
CA THR A 101 -0.25 10.13 13.52
C THR A 101 -0.54 8.74 14.07
N SER A 102 0.27 7.77 13.67
CA SER A 102 0.16 6.42 14.21
C SER A 102 0.74 6.38 15.62
N GLU A 103 0.03 5.72 16.52
CA GLU A 103 0.50 5.50 17.89
C GLU A 103 1.25 4.17 18.04
N ARG A 104 1.41 3.43 16.95
CA ARG A 104 2.07 2.12 16.99
C ARG A 104 3.57 2.28 17.17
N THR A 105 4.15 1.41 17.99
CA THR A 105 5.58 1.35 18.25
C THR A 105 6.24 0.07 17.72
N ASP A 106 5.43 -0.83 17.15
CA ASP A 106 5.87 -2.12 16.66
C ASP A 106 6.08 -2.16 15.15
N ILE A 107 5.94 -1.03 14.47
CA ILE A 107 6.17 -0.89 13.02
C ILE A 107 7.04 0.32 12.75
N ASP A 108 7.67 0.34 11.57
CA ASP A 108 8.35 1.53 11.07
C ASP A 108 7.35 2.43 10.36
N ILE A 109 7.46 3.73 10.56
CA ILE A 109 6.57 4.71 9.94
C ILE A 109 7.43 5.73 9.20
N VAL A 110 7.15 5.89 7.91
CA VAL A 110 7.83 6.86 7.05
C VAL A 110 6.79 7.82 6.50
N THR A 111 7.01 9.11 6.67
CA THR A 111 6.14 10.14 6.11
C THR A 111 6.80 10.75 4.89
N VAL A 112 6.02 10.91 3.82
CA VAL A 112 6.48 11.46 2.56
C VAL A 112 5.50 12.54 2.12
N PRO A 113 5.94 13.80 1.91
CA PRO A 113 5.05 14.85 1.39
C PRO A 113 4.88 14.68 -0.11
N ALA A 114 4.16 13.63 -0.52
CA ALA A 114 4.11 13.17 -1.89
C ALA A 114 3.54 14.20 -2.87
N ASN A 115 2.51 14.97 -2.46
CA ASN A 115 1.94 15.99 -3.33
C ASN A 115 2.92 17.12 -3.62
N GLU A 116 3.72 17.49 -2.63
CA GLU A 116 4.72 18.55 -2.78
C GLU A 116 5.89 18.11 -3.65
N ILE A 117 6.28 16.84 -3.52
CA ILE A 117 7.36 16.27 -4.33
C ILE A 117 6.94 16.13 -5.79
N ALA A 118 5.67 15.80 -6.04
CA ALA A 118 5.16 15.57 -7.38
C ALA A 118 4.90 16.86 -8.18
N GLU A 119 4.84 18.00 -7.53
CA GLU A 119 4.59 19.29 -8.17
C GLU A 119 5.81 19.85 -8.94
#